data_dfd33b0eb012b23c207799dd2b25f255
#
_entry.id   dfd33b0eb012b23c207799dd2b25f255
#
_cell.length_a   1.000
_cell.length_b   1.000
_cell.length_c   1.000
_cell.angle_alpha   90.00
_cell.angle_beta   90.00
_cell.angle_gamma   90.00
#
_symmetry.space_group_name_H-M   'P 1'
#
loop_
_entity.id
_entity.type
_entity.pdbx_description
1 polymer ?
#
loop_
_entity_poly.entity_id
_entity_poly.type
_entity_poly.pdbx_seq_one_letter_code
_entity_poly.pdbx_strand_id
1 'polypeptide(L)'
;MIKAITLDLDDTLWEVRPTLINAEKTLRSWLTNHCPDITPLLANEGMFEIRKQLILNQPELLHRVSEMRTRIIERALIESGYSHSWSRQAAESAFEVFLEARHQVTFFPLVIEVLEELSRTFRLAALSNGNANVYRLGLGKYFSFGLNAENIGIGKPHPAMFEQALERLELSPDQVIHVGDNPDDDIVGAQKLGIHTVWVNPDQLDWPSDTPRPSAEIACMEQLPDSIALINS
;
A
#
# COMPACT_ATOMS: atom_id res chain seq x y z
N MET A 1 12.66 18.71 -16.65
CA MET A 1 12.83 19.14 -15.23
C MET A 1 11.71 18.54 -14.40
N ILE A 2 12.06 17.84 -13.33
CA ILE A 2 11.11 17.17 -12.42
C ILE A 2 10.28 18.21 -11.65
N LYS A 3 8.98 17.94 -11.50
CA LYS A 3 8.02 18.80 -10.81
C LYS A 3 7.23 18.08 -9.74
N ALA A 4 7.14 16.76 -9.81
CA ALA A 4 6.43 15.95 -8.82
C ALA A 4 7.14 14.62 -8.56
N ILE A 5 6.89 14.08 -7.38
CA ILE A 5 7.37 12.77 -6.94
C ILE A 5 6.17 11.97 -6.49
N THR A 6 6.00 10.79 -7.06
CA THR A 6 5.04 9.80 -6.57
C THR A 6 5.80 8.75 -5.75
N LEU A 7 5.25 8.35 -4.61
CA LEU A 7 5.89 7.40 -3.70
C LEU A 7 4.95 6.22 -3.44
N ASP A 8 5.50 5.02 -3.48
CA ASP A 8 4.89 3.90 -2.78
C ASP A 8 4.98 4.13 -1.26
N LEU A 9 4.30 3.32 -0.49
CA LEU A 9 4.19 3.47 0.96
C LEU A 9 4.81 2.30 1.72
N ASP A 10 4.22 1.10 1.58
CA ASP A 10 4.65 -0.12 2.28
C ASP A 10 6.04 -0.56 1.78
N ASP A 11 6.93 -0.93 2.69
CA ASP A 11 8.33 -1.30 2.42
C ASP A 11 9.18 -0.20 1.74
N THR A 12 8.56 0.94 1.39
CA THR A 12 9.23 2.15 0.91
C THR A 12 9.45 3.18 2.02
N LEU A 13 8.43 3.46 2.83
CA LEU A 13 8.50 4.44 3.93
C LEU A 13 8.57 3.79 5.32
N TRP A 14 8.18 2.55 5.46
CA TRP A 14 8.24 1.71 6.68
C TRP A 14 8.20 0.23 6.30
N GLU A 15 8.66 -0.64 7.17
CA GLU A 15 8.52 -2.09 7.01
C GLU A 15 7.05 -2.52 7.23
N VAL A 16 6.42 -3.09 6.19
CA VAL A 16 4.99 -3.46 6.26
C VAL A 16 4.72 -4.67 7.14
N ARG A 17 5.62 -5.64 7.15
CA ARG A 17 5.41 -6.94 7.80
C ARG A 17 5.11 -6.84 9.29
N PRO A 18 5.89 -6.13 10.13
CA PRO A 18 5.59 -5.96 11.56
C PRO A 18 4.24 -5.30 11.79
N THR A 19 3.90 -4.30 10.98
CA THR A 19 2.64 -3.56 11.04
C THR A 19 1.46 -4.48 10.77
N LEU A 20 1.52 -5.31 9.71
CA LEU A 20 0.46 -6.26 9.38
C LEU A 20 0.33 -7.36 10.45
N ILE A 21 1.43 -7.86 11.01
CA ILE A 21 1.40 -8.84 12.10
C ILE A 21 0.67 -8.26 13.32
N ASN A 22 0.98 -7.01 13.69
CA ASN A 22 0.32 -6.33 14.81
C ASN A 22 -1.16 -6.11 14.54
N ALA A 23 -1.52 -5.65 13.35
CA ALA A 23 -2.90 -5.42 12.97
C ALA A 23 -3.72 -6.72 12.96
N GLU A 24 -3.15 -7.81 12.45
CA GLU A 24 -3.79 -9.13 12.46
C GLU A 24 -3.98 -9.67 13.88
N LYS A 25 -2.97 -9.51 14.74
CA LYS A 25 -3.06 -9.90 16.16
C LYS A 25 -4.17 -9.11 16.88
N THR A 26 -4.26 -7.81 16.62
CA THR A 26 -5.27 -6.93 17.20
C THR A 26 -6.67 -7.32 16.73
N LEU A 27 -6.85 -7.57 15.44
CA LEU A 27 -8.09 -8.07 14.85
C LEU A 27 -8.53 -9.40 15.49
N ARG A 28 -7.61 -10.38 15.57
CA ARG A 28 -7.90 -11.69 16.17
C ARG A 28 -8.33 -11.58 17.63
N SER A 29 -7.65 -10.74 18.40
CA SER A 29 -7.99 -10.47 19.80
C SER A 29 -9.40 -9.87 19.91
N TRP A 30 -9.72 -8.91 19.06
CA TRP A 30 -11.06 -8.30 19.04
C TRP A 30 -12.14 -9.33 18.69
N LEU A 31 -11.93 -10.12 17.64
CA LEU A 31 -12.87 -11.16 17.20
C LEU A 31 -13.09 -12.22 18.31
N THR A 32 -12.03 -12.70 18.94
CA THR A 32 -12.14 -13.68 20.04
C THR A 32 -12.96 -13.13 21.22
N ASN A 33 -12.80 -11.85 21.55
CA ASN A 33 -13.48 -11.22 22.68
C ASN A 33 -14.95 -10.89 22.39
N HIS A 34 -15.28 -10.50 21.16
CA HIS A 34 -16.62 -10.03 20.79
C HIS A 34 -17.45 -11.09 20.05
N CYS A 35 -16.78 -12.09 19.46
CA CYS A 35 -17.38 -13.10 18.61
C CYS A 35 -16.77 -14.49 18.93
N PRO A 36 -16.90 -15.01 20.17
CA PRO A 36 -16.14 -16.19 20.62
C PRO A 36 -16.37 -17.44 19.76
N ASP A 37 -17.54 -17.58 19.13
CA ASP A 37 -17.88 -18.74 18.29
C ASP A 37 -17.06 -18.80 16.97
N ILE A 38 -16.39 -17.71 16.57
CA ILE A 38 -15.46 -17.68 15.41
C ILE A 38 -14.13 -18.38 15.71
N THR A 39 -13.80 -18.62 17.00
CA THR A 39 -12.49 -19.11 17.44
C THR A 39 -12.02 -20.37 16.69
N PRO A 40 -12.87 -21.38 16.41
CA PRO A 40 -12.44 -22.53 15.62
C PRO A 40 -11.93 -22.18 14.21
N LEU A 41 -12.57 -21.20 13.52
CA LEU A 41 -12.13 -20.74 12.20
C LEU A 41 -10.84 -19.92 12.27
N LEU A 42 -10.61 -19.20 13.37
CA LEU A 42 -9.35 -18.49 13.61
C LEU A 42 -8.20 -19.44 13.92
N ALA A 43 -8.44 -20.57 14.56
CA ALA A 43 -7.44 -21.52 14.99
C ALA A 43 -6.95 -22.48 13.89
N ASN A 44 -7.69 -22.61 12.81
CA ASN A 44 -7.38 -23.46 11.66
C ASN A 44 -7.25 -22.64 10.37
N GLU A 45 -7.24 -23.31 9.22
CA GLU A 45 -7.14 -22.64 7.92
C GLU A 45 -8.49 -22.08 7.41
N GLY A 46 -9.53 -22.01 8.25
CA GLY A 46 -10.88 -21.60 7.84
C GLY A 46 -10.92 -20.23 7.17
N MET A 47 -10.23 -19.24 7.74
CA MET A 47 -10.17 -17.90 7.14
C MET A 47 -9.46 -17.92 5.76
N PHE A 48 -8.45 -18.77 5.58
CA PHE A 48 -7.75 -18.94 4.32
C PHE A 48 -8.66 -19.58 3.27
N GLU A 49 -9.40 -20.62 3.61
CA GLU A 49 -10.36 -21.27 2.70
C GLU A 49 -11.49 -20.32 2.29
N ILE A 50 -12.02 -19.52 3.22
CA ILE A 50 -13.00 -18.47 2.91
C ILE A 50 -12.42 -17.48 1.90
N ARG A 51 -11.19 -16.99 2.12
CA ARG A 51 -10.50 -16.09 1.18
C ARG A 51 -10.37 -16.70 -0.20
N LYS A 52 -9.95 -17.96 -0.28
CA LYS A 52 -9.78 -18.69 -1.55
C LYS A 52 -11.10 -18.79 -2.31
N GLN A 53 -12.20 -19.12 -1.62
CA GLN A 53 -13.53 -19.20 -2.23
C GLN A 53 -14.03 -17.82 -2.70
N LEU A 54 -13.78 -16.76 -1.94
CA LEU A 54 -14.15 -15.40 -2.35
C LEU A 54 -13.40 -14.99 -3.62
N ILE A 55 -12.08 -15.24 -3.71
CA ILE A 55 -11.28 -14.90 -4.89
C ILE A 55 -11.72 -15.70 -6.12
N LEU A 56 -12.03 -17.00 -5.96
CA LEU A 56 -12.54 -17.84 -7.07
C LEU A 56 -13.85 -17.30 -7.65
N ASN A 57 -14.73 -16.77 -6.80
CA ASN A 57 -16.03 -16.26 -7.22
C ASN A 57 -16.00 -14.78 -7.65
N GLN A 58 -15.05 -14.00 -7.15
CA GLN A 58 -14.91 -12.56 -7.33
C GLN A 58 -13.42 -12.17 -7.42
N PRO A 59 -12.76 -12.44 -8.56
CA PRO A 59 -11.31 -12.18 -8.71
C PRO A 59 -10.92 -10.71 -8.51
N GLU A 60 -11.82 -9.77 -8.76
CA GLU A 60 -11.62 -8.33 -8.56
C GLU A 60 -11.31 -7.94 -7.11
N LEU A 61 -11.67 -8.80 -6.14
CA LEU A 61 -11.32 -8.60 -4.73
C LEU A 61 -9.82 -8.62 -4.46
N LEU A 62 -9.01 -9.17 -5.37
CA LEU A 62 -7.55 -9.11 -5.25
C LEU A 62 -7.02 -7.66 -5.19
N HIS A 63 -7.70 -6.73 -5.84
CA HIS A 63 -7.35 -5.30 -5.85
C HIS A 63 -8.14 -4.47 -4.82
N ARG A 64 -9.02 -5.12 -4.04
CA ARG A 64 -9.88 -4.49 -3.03
C ARG A 64 -9.62 -5.11 -1.66
N VAL A 65 -8.41 -4.90 -1.16
CA VAL A 65 -7.91 -5.59 0.04
C VAL A 65 -8.75 -5.32 1.30
N SER A 66 -9.33 -4.12 1.44
CA SER A 66 -10.20 -3.76 2.55
C SER A 66 -11.55 -4.47 2.45
N GLU A 67 -12.18 -4.42 1.27
CA GLU A 67 -13.43 -5.11 0.99
C GLU A 67 -13.26 -6.62 1.16
N MET A 68 -12.18 -7.21 0.61
CA MET A 68 -11.90 -8.63 0.77
C MET A 68 -11.80 -9.03 2.23
N ARG A 69 -11.06 -8.29 3.06
CA ARG A 69 -10.92 -8.59 4.49
C ARG A 69 -12.25 -8.53 5.21
N THR A 70 -13.04 -7.48 4.98
CA THR A 70 -14.38 -7.34 5.58
C THR A 70 -15.28 -8.50 5.20
N ARG A 71 -15.30 -8.92 3.94
CA ARG A 71 -16.08 -10.07 3.47
C ARG A 71 -15.61 -11.40 4.05
N ILE A 72 -14.31 -11.60 4.23
CA ILE A 72 -13.77 -12.80 4.90
C ILE A 72 -14.31 -12.87 6.34
N ILE A 73 -14.26 -11.76 7.08
CA ILE A 73 -14.73 -11.69 8.45
C ILE A 73 -16.25 -11.92 8.50
N GLU A 74 -17.03 -11.23 7.68
CA GLU A 74 -18.50 -11.41 7.59
C GLU A 74 -18.86 -12.87 7.32
N ARG A 75 -18.22 -13.49 6.34
CA ARG A 75 -18.47 -14.90 5.98
C ARG A 75 -18.10 -15.84 7.12
N ALA A 76 -16.98 -15.64 7.77
CA ALA A 76 -16.55 -16.45 8.91
C ALA A 76 -17.52 -16.35 10.08
N LEU A 77 -18.07 -15.17 10.37
CA LEU A 77 -19.07 -14.97 11.39
C LEU A 77 -20.39 -15.68 11.07
N ILE A 78 -20.84 -15.63 9.82
CA ILE A 78 -22.04 -16.36 9.37
C ILE A 78 -21.82 -17.87 9.51
N GLU A 79 -20.68 -18.40 9.11
CA GLU A 79 -20.34 -19.83 9.25
C GLU A 79 -20.19 -20.25 10.71
N SER A 80 -19.88 -19.31 11.62
CA SER A 80 -19.85 -19.53 13.07
C SER A 80 -21.25 -19.44 13.74
N GLY A 81 -22.33 -19.23 12.96
CA GLY A 81 -23.70 -19.24 13.47
C GLY A 81 -24.30 -17.88 13.79
N TYR A 82 -23.59 -16.78 13.56
CA TYR A 82 -24.16 -15.44 13.75
C TYR A 82 -25.11 -15.05 12.61
N SER A 83 -26.11 -14.20 12.90
CA SER A 83 -27.05 -13.74 11.88
C SER A 83 -26.36 -12.84 10.82
N HIS A 84 -26.85 -12.84 9.59
CA HIS A 84 -26.30 -12.04 8.50
C HIS A 84 -26.19 -10.54 8.81
N SER A 85 -27.24 -9.94 9.40
CA SER A 85 -27.23 -8.50 9.73
C SER A 85 -26.21 -8.15 10.79
N TRP A 86 -26.09 -8.97 11.82
CA TRP A 86 -25.11 -8.79 12.89
C TRP A 86 -23.68 -9.02 12.38
N SER A 87 -23.47 -10.08 11.58
CA SER A 87 -22.16 -10.41 11.01
C SER A 87 -21.58 -9.28 10.16
N ARG A 88 -22.44 -8.62 9.39
CA ARG A 88 -22.01 -7.44 8.59
C ARG A 88 -21.51 -6.31 9.49
N GLN A 89 -22.28 -5.90 10.49
CA GLN A 89 -21.91 -4.81 11.39
C GLN A 89 -20.64 -5.16 12.20
N ALA A 90 -20.55 -6.41 12.68
CA ALA A 90 -19.39 -6.88 13.40
C ALA A 90 -18.14 -6.92 12.52
N ALA A 91 -18.26 -7.32 11.25
CA ALA A 91 -17.15 -7.34 10.29
C ALA A 91 -16.63 -5.92 9.99
N GLU A 92 -17.52 -4.94 9.82
CA GLU A 92 -17.13 -3.53 9.64
C GLU A 92 -16.39 -3.00 10.88
N SER A 93 -16.92 -3.29 12.09
CA SER A 93 -16.26 -2.89 13.34
C SER A 93 -14.90 -3.56 13.53
N ALA A 94 -14.80 -4.86 13.24
CA ALA A 94 -13.55 -5.61 13.31
C ALA A 94 -12.52 -5.12 12.30
N PHE A 95 -12.98 -4.77 11.09
CA PHE A 95 -12.11 -4.21 10.07
C PHE A 95 -11.57 -2.83 10.48
N GLU A 96 -12.37 -1.96 11.10
CA GLU A 96 -11.88 -0.68 11.58
C GLU A 96 -10.81 -0.83 12.67
N VAL A 97 -10.96 -1.80 13.57
CA VAL A 97 -9.92 -2.15 14.56
C VAL A 97 -8.62 -2.60 13.88
N PHE A 98 -8.73 -3.43 12.85
CA PHE A 98 -7.57 -3.80 12.02
C PHE A 98 -6.94 -2.56 11.37
N LEU A 99 -7.76 -1.71 10.78
CA LEU A 99 -7.30 -0.54 10.02
C LEU A 99 -6.61 0.49 10.91
N GLU A 100 -7.10 0.70 12.13
CA GLU A 100 -6.41 1.55 13.12
C GLU A 100 -5.02 1.01 13.47
N ALA A 101 -4.91 -0.30 13.76
CA ALA A 101 -3.64 -0.93 14.04
C ALA A 101 -2.70 -0.95 12.82
N ARG A 102 -3.25 -1.08 11.60
CA ARG A 102 -2.53 -1.02 10.32
C ARG A 102 -1.88 0.35 10.07
N HIS A 103 -2.39 1.41 10.68
CA HIS A 103 -1.82 2.75 10.57
C HIS A 103 -0.84 3.09 11.71
N GLN A 104 -0.56 2.15 12.63
CA GLN A 104 0.48 2.30 13.65
C GLN A 104 1.82 1.82 13.09
N VAL A 105 2.40 2.60 12.19
CA VAL A 105 3.66 2.30 11.51
C VAL A 105 4.87 2.87 12.26
N THR A 106 6.03 2.26 12.07
CA THR A 106 7.32 2.84 12.44
C THR A 106 8.04 3.19 11.14
N PHE A 107 8.13 4.48 10.84
CA PHE A 107 8.82 4.95 9.65
C PHE A 107 10.30 4.56 9.65
N PHE A 108 10.86 4.33 8.47
CA PHE A 108 12.31 4.22 8.32
C PHE A 108 12.99 5.53 8.75
N PRO A 109 14.30 5.49 9.10
CA PRO A 109 15.03 6.68 9.50
C PRO A 109 14.90 7.82 8.47
N LEU A 110 14.74 9.04 8.95
CA LEU A 110 14.72 10.29 8.17
C LEU A 110 13.58 10.42 7.13
N VAL A 111 12.62 9.49 7.09
CA VAL A 111 11.46 9.56 6.15
C VAL A 111 10.71 10.89 6.31
N ILE A 112 10.42 11.29 7.54
CA ILE A 112 9.62 12.50 7.81
C ILE A 112 10.39 13.75 7.36
N GLU A 113 11.68 13.83 7.68
CA GLU A 113 12.55 14.93 7.31
C GLU A 113 12.70 15.05 5.80
N VAL A 114 12.88 13.92 5.09
CA VAL A 114 12.97 13.88 3.64
C VAL A 114 11.64 14.28 2.98
N LEU A 115 10.50 13.78 3.47
CA LEU A 115 9.18 14.20 2.96
C LEU A 115 8.95 15.70 3.18
N GLU A 116 9.34 16.24 4.34
CA GLU A 116 9.24 17.66 4.62
C GLU A 116 10.13 18.50 3.67
N GLU A 117 11.36 18.09 3.43
CA GLU A 117 12.27 18.75 2.50
C GLU A 117 11.71 18.74 1.07
N LEU A 118 11.36 17.56 0.56
CA LEU A 118 10.89 17.38 -0.82
C LEU A 118 9.57 18.10 -1.08
N SER A 119 8.66 18.14 -0.10
CA SER A 119 7.36 18.81 -0.24
C SER A 119 7.45 20.34 -0.40
N ARG A 120 8.61 20.94 -0.07
CA ARG A 120 8.85 22.38 -0.29
C ARG A 120 9.11 22.73 -1.74
N THR A 121 9.57 21.75 -2.53
CA THR A 121 9.99 21.96 -3.92
C THR A 121 9.15 21.20 -4.92
N PHE A 122 8.68 19.99 -4.54
CA PHE A 122 7.94 19.09 -5.42
C PHE A 122 6.55 18.84 -4.89
N ARG A 123 5.59 18.60 -5.81
CA ARG A 123 4.30 18.04 -5.43
C ARG A 123 4.48 16.54 -5.15
N LEU A 124 4.10 16.10 -3.95
CA LEU A 124 4.16 14.68 -3.58
C LEU A 124 2.79 14.04 -3.72
N ALA A 125 2.74 12.79 -4.22
CA ALA A 125 1.56 11.95 -4.23
C ALA A 125 1.91 10.52 -3.80
N ALA A 126 0.98 9.84 -3.11
CA ALA A 126 1.17 8.44 -2.69
C ALA A 126 0.44 7.49 -3.64
N LEU A 127 1.09 6.40 -4.07
CA LEU A 127 0.54 5.37 -4.96
C LEU A 127 0.76 3.99 -4.35
N SER A 128 -0.25 3.39 -3.73
CA SER A 128 -0.11 2.14 -2.99
C SER A 128 -1.02 1.02 -3.51
N ASN A 129 -0.49 -0.21 -3.58
CA ASN A 129 -1.30 -1.42 -3.79
C ASN A 129 -2.04 -1.87 -2.52
N GLY A 130 -1.62 -1.35 -1.35
CA GLY A 130 -2.22 -1.60 -0.05
C GLY A 130 -3.35 -0.61 0.30
N ASN A 131 -3.77 -0.65 1.55
CA ASN A 131 -4.82 0.20 2.11
C ASN A 131 -4.31 1.24 3.13
N ALA A 132 -3.01 1.51 3.13
CA ALA A 132 -2.46 2.60 3.92
C ALA A 132 -2.99 3.95 3.41
N ASN A 133 -3.33 4.83 4.34
CA ASN A 133 -3.89 6.13 4.05
C ASN A 133 -3.00 7.22 4.65
N VAL A 134 -2.43 8.06 3.81
CA VAL A 134 -1.50 9.13 4.23
C VAL A 134 -2.12 10.11 5.23
N TYR A 135 -3.44 10.29 5.21
CA TYR A 135 -4.14 11.17 6.16
C TYR A 135 -4.24 10.51 7.54
N ARG A 136 -4.54 9.22 7.61
CA ARG A 136 -4.55 8.45 8.88
C ARG A 136 -3.15 8.31 9.49
N LEU A 137 -2.12 8.31 8.65
CA LEU A 137 -0.71 8.29 9.06
C LEU A 137 -0.17 9.66 9.51
N GLY A 138 -0.96 10.73 9.44
CA GLY A 138 -0.51 12.09 9.75
C GLY A 138 0.41 12.71 8.70
N LEU A 139 0.53 12.09 7.53
CA LEU A 139 1.37 12.53 6.41
C LEU A 139 0.65 13.47 5.43
N GLY A 140 -0.66 13.72 5.63
CA GLY A 140 -1.48 14.51 4.71
C GLY A 140 -0.96 15.92 4.41
N LYS A 141 -0.14 16.49 5.31
CA LYS A 141 0.49 17.81 5.09
C LYS A 141 1.60 17.81 4.02
N TYR A 142 2.17 16.64 3.72
CA TYR A 142 3.24 16.49 2.72
C TYR A 142 2.70 16.09 1.35
N PHE A 143 1.59 15.35 1.31
CA PHE A 143 1.04 14.78 0.09
C PHE A 143 -0.13 15.61 -0.45
N SER A 144 -0.09 15.91 -1.75
CA SER A 144 -1.21 16.54 -2.46
C SER A 144 -2.43 15.61 -2.53
N PHE A 145 -2.20 14.30 -2.68
CA PHE A 145 -3.21 13.24 -2.64
C PHE A 145 -2.57 11.86 -2.45
N GLY A 146 -3.41 10.87 -2.14
CA GLY A 146 -3.07 9.45 -2.17
C GLY A 146 -4.03 8.69 -3.08
N LEU A 147 -3.50 7.74 -3.85
CA LEU A 147 -4.24 6.75 -4.64
C LEU A 147 -3.93 5.37 -4.12
N ASN A 148 -4.90 4.48 -4.17
CA ASN A 148 -4.69 3.07 -3.87
C ASN A 148 -5.42 2.17 -4.89
N ALA A 149 -4.99 0.90 -4.95
CA ALA A 149 -5.54 -0.08 -5.90
C ALA A 149 -7.05 -0.25 -5.76
N GLU A 150 -7.58 -0.15 -4.53
CA GLU A 150 -9.01 -0.32 -4.25
C GLU A 150 -9.86 0.81 -4.87
N ASN A 151 -9.37 2.04 -4.85
CA ASN A 151 -10.05 3.19 -5.44
C ASN A 151 -9.97 3.20 -6.97
N ILE A 152 -8.88 2.66 -7.54
CA ILE A 152 -8.65 2.56 -8.99
C ILE A 152 -9.37 1.35 -9.57
N GLY A 153 -9.51 0.28 -8.78
CA GLY A 153 -10.03 -1.03 -9.20
C GLY A 153 -8.97 -2.00 -9.69
N ILE A 154 -7.71 -1.53 -9.84
CA ILE A 154 -6.55 -2.33 -10.22
C ILE A 154 -5.27 -1.69 -9.65
N GLY A 155 -4.31 -2.54 -9.24
CA GLY A 155 -3.04 -2.10 -8.66
C GLY A 155 -1.89 -1.98 -9.67
N LYS A 156 -0.78 -1.41 -9.24
CA LYS A 156 0.52 -1.48 -9.92
C LYS A 156 0.90 -2.96 -10.13
N PRO A 157 1.52 -3.36 -11.22
CA PRO A 157 2.15 -2.56 -12.27
C PRO A 157 1.20 -2.12 -13.41
N HIS A 158 -0.13 -2.22 -13.24
CA HIS A 158 -1.05 -1.72 -14.24
C HIS A 158 -0.95 -0.19 -14.36
N PRO A 159 -0.97 0.39 -15.57
CA PRO A 159 -0.72 1.82 -15.79
C PRO A 159 -1.76 2.75 -15.16
N ALA A 160 -2.99 2.30 -14.94
CA ALA A 160 -4.12 3.14 -14.53
C ALA A 160 -3.85 4.03 -13.31
N MET A 161 -3.11 3.52 -12.29
CA MET A 161 -2.79 4.32 -11.09
C MET A 161 -1.80 5.43 -11.42
N PHE A 162 -0.80 5.15 -12.22
CA PHE A 162 0.18 6.14 -12.69
C PHE A 162 -0.46 7.17 -13.62
N GLU A 163 -1.30 6.74 -14.58
CA GLU A 163 -2.05 7.62 -15.48
C GLU A 163 -2.95 8.58 -14.70
N GLN A 164 -3.69 8.07 -13.72
CA GLN A 164 -4.53 8.92 -12.87
C GLN A 164 -3.70 9.89 -12.02
N ALA A 165 -2.49 9.50 -11.57
CA ALA A 165 -1.59 10.39 -10.87
C ALA A 165 -1.08 11.51 -11.79
N LEU A 166 -0.66 11.18 -13.01
CA LEU A 166 -0.23 12.16 -14.02
C LEU A 166 -1.36 13.16 -14.37
N GLU A 167 -2.59 12.65 -14.56
CA GLU A 167 -3.76 13.50 -14.81
C GLU A 167 -4.01 14.47 -13.65
N ARG A 168 -4.05 13.99 -12.39
CA ARG A 168 -4.24 14.86 -11.21
C ARG A 168 -3.11 15.85 -10.98
N LEU A 169 -1.90 15.48 -11.37
CA LEU A 169 -0.73 16.35 -11.30
C LEU A 169 -0.69 17.34 -12.47
N GLU A 170 -1.44 17.10 -13.55
CA GLU A 170 -1.36 17.86 -14.80
C GLU A 170 0.09 17.93 -15.34
N LEU A 171 0.79 16.79 -15.34
CA LEU A 171 2.19 16.66 -15.74
C LEU A 171 2.38 15.57 -16.78
N SER A 172 3.39 15.76 -17.63
CA SER A 172 3.90 14.70 -18.51
C SER A 172 4.78 13.72 -17.72
N PRO A 173 4.91 12.47 -18.18
CA PRO A 173 5.69 11.44 -17.48
C PRO A 173 7.13 11.83 -17.17
N ASP A 174 7.80 12.52 -18.11
CA ASP A 174 9.20 13.00 -17.97
C ASP A 174 9.39 14.08 -16.90
N GLN A 175 8.30 14.59 -16.33
CA GLN A 175 8.31 15.57 -15.24
C GLN A 175 8.07 14.94 -13.86
N VAL A 176 7.94 13.61 -13.80
CA VAL A 176 7.60 12.87 -12.58
C VAL A 176 8.65 11.79 -12.30
N ILE A 177 8.97 11.62 -11.03
CA ILE A 177 9.73 10.47 -10.52
C ILE A 177 8.79 9.61 -9.70
N HIS A 178 8.80 8.29 -9.90
CA HIS A 178 8.19 7.33 -8.99
C HIS A 178 9.26 6.66 -8.13
N VAL A 179 9.02 6.59 -6.84
CA VAL A 179 9.90 6.00 -5.83
C VAL A 179 9.20 4.80 -5.21
N GLY A 180 9.81 3.63 -5.22
CA GLY A 180 9.24 2.42 -4.62
C GLY A 180 10.27 1.31 -4.47
N ASP A 181 9.89 0.26 -3.72
CA ASP A 181 10.76 -0.88 -3.40
C ASP A 181 10.60 -2.07 -4.37
N ASN A 182 9.43 -2.19 -5.00
CA ASN A 182 9.12 -3.34 -5.83
C ASN A 182 9.57 -3.14 -7.29
N PRO A 183 10.52 -3.98 -7.81
CA PRO A 183 10.99 -3.86 -9.19
C PRO A 183 9.89 -3.92 -10.25
N ASP A 184 8.91 -4.81 -10.10
CA ASP A 184 7.85 -5.00 -11.10
C ASP A 184 6.75 -3.96 -10.95
N ASP A 185 6.22 -3.80 -9.75
CA ASP A 185 5.05 -2.96 -9.48
C ASP A 185 5.40 -1.46 -9.64
N ASP A 186 6.51 -1.03 -9.05
CA ASP A 186 6.89 0.38 -9.00
C ASP A 186 7.75 0.77 -10.19
N ILE A 187 8.85 0.05 -10.40
CA ILE A 187 9.85 0.51 -11.34
C ILE A 187 9.43 0.20 -12.78
N VAL A 188 9.20 -1.07 -13.10
CA VAL A 188 8.79 -1.46 -14.45
C VAL A 188 7.41 -0.89 -14.80
N GLY A 189 6.49 -0.85 -13.82
CA GLY A 189 5.15 -0.27 -14.00
C GLY A 189 5.20 1.20 -14.41
N ALA A 190 5.98 2.03 -13.70
CA ALA A 190 6.14 3.46 -14.00
C ALA A 190 6.92 3.71 -15.29
N GLN A 191 7.99 2.97 -15.55
CA GLN A 191 8.82 3.11 -16.74
C GLN A 191 8.08 2.85 -18.05
N LYS A 192 7.08 1.97 -18.07
CA LYS A 192 6.22 1.74 -19.24
C LYS A 192 5.52 2.99 -19.75
N LEU A 193 5.34 3.98 -18.88
CA LEU A 193 4.75 5.28 -19.21
C LEU A 193 5.80 6.36 -19.46
N GLY A 194 7.08 6.06 -19.28
CA GLY A 194 8.17 7.05 -19.41
C GLY A 194 8.39 7.90 -18.15
N ILE A 195 7.87 7.46 -17.00
CA ILE A 195 8.13 8.08 -15.69
C ILE A 195 9.55 7.69 -15.24
N HIS A 196 10.32 8.64 -14.71
CA HIS A 196 11.59 8.34 -14.07
C HIS A 196 11.38 7.54 -12.78
N THR A 197 12.35 6.70 -12.41
CA THR A 197 12.17 5.80 -11.28
C THR A 197 13.38 5.81 -10.34
N VAL A 198 13.10 5.71 -9.05
CA VAL A 198 14.10 5.47 -8.01
C VAL A 198 13.72 4.20 -7.28
N TRP A 199 14.59 3.20 -7.31
CA TRP A 199 14.40 1.95 -6.61
C TRP A 199 14.95 2.03 -5.18
N VAL A 200 14.10 1.80 -4.20
CA VAL A 200 14.49 1.69 -2.78
C VAL A 200 14.89 0.24 -2.51
N ASN A 201 16.19 -0.01 -2.31
CA ASN A 201 16.78 -1.33 -2.18
C ASN A 201 17.70 -1.42 -0.94
N PRO A 202 17.13 -1.43 0.29
CA PRO A 202 17.92 -1.47 1.51
C PRO A 202 18.75 -2.75 1.66
N ASP A 203 18.27 -3.85 1.10
CA ASP A 203 18.91 -5.16 1.20
C ASP A 203 19.97 -5.40 0.11
N GLN A 204 20.19 -4.43 -0.79
CA GLN A 204 21.16 -4.50 -1.90
C GLN A 204 20.96 -5.75 -2.78
N LEU A 205 19.70 -6.06 -3.08
CA LEU A 205 19.34 -7.17 -3.97
C LEU A 205 19.81 -6.88 -5.41
N ASP A 206 20.15 -7.95 -6.12
CA ASP A 206 20.47 -7.83 -7.54
C ASP A 206 19.25 -7.39 -8.35
N TRP A 207 19.45 -6.45 -9.26
CA TRP A 207 18.39 -6.04 -10.20
C TRP A 207 18.02 -7.20 -11.14
N PRO A 208 16.73 -7.51 -11.36
CA PRO A 208 16.30 -8.52 -12.31
C PRO A 208 16.85 -8.24 -13.73
N SER A 209 17.58 -9.21 -14.30
CA SER A 209 18.39 -9.01 -15.52
C SER A 209 17.61 -8.64 -16.78
N ASP A 210 16.32 -9.01 -16.80
CA ASP A 210 15.48 -8.94 -18.01
C ASP A 210 14.62 -7.68 -18.10
N THR A 211 14.78 -6.75 -17.16
CA THR A 211 14.00 -5.51 -17.09
C THR A 211 14.89 -4.26 -17.19
N PRO A 212 14.37 -3.14 -17.72
CA PRO A 212 15.12 -1.89 -17.75
C PRO A 212 15.50 -1.43 -16.34
N ARG A 213 16.72 -0.97 -16.13
CA ARG A 213 17.19 -0.50 -14.82
C ARG A 213 16.45 0.78 -14.40
N PRO A 214 16.29 1.02 -13.08
CA PRO A 214 15.78 2.29 -12.57
C PRO A 214 16.69 3.46 -12.97
N SER A 215 16.17 4.68 -12.95
CA SER A 215 16.95 5.90 -13.16
C SER A 215 18.00 6.11 -12.06
N ALA A 216 17.67 5.70 -10.83
CA ALA A 216 18.59 5.63 -9.70
C ALA A 216 18.17 4.50 -8.74
N GLU A 217 19.13 4.07 -7.91
CA GLU A 217 18.93 3.11 -6.81
C GLU A 217 19.44 3.74 -5.52
N ILE A 218 18.69 3.56 -4.43
CA ILE A 218 19.05 4.05 -3.10
C ILE A 218 18.85 2.94 -2.05
N ALA A 219 19.71 2.92 -1.03
CA ALA A 219 19.59 2.00 0.09
C ALA A 219 18.73 2.55 1.24
N CYS A 220 18.52 3.86 1.30
CA CYS A 220 17.72 4.52 2.34
C CYS A 220 17.16 5.84 1.83
N MET A 221 16.11 6.34 2.50
CA MET A 221 15.42 7.57 2.10
C MET A 221 16.30 8.82 2.18
N GLU A 222 17.33 8.84 3.02
CA GLU A 222 18.30 9.94 3.12
C GLU A 222 18.99 10.25 1.78
N GLN A 223 19.17 9.24 0.91
CA GLN A 223 19.81 9.38 -0.40
C GLN A 223 18.88 9.92 -1.49
N LEU A 224 17.57 10.00 -1.21
CA LEU A 224 16.58 10.37 -2.21
C LEU A 224 16.75 11.80 -2.76
N PRO A 225 17.00 12.85 -1.96
CA PRO A 225 17.20 14.20 -2.49
C PRO A 225 18.36 14.30 -3.50
N ASP A 226 19.50 13.68 -3.18
CA ASP A 226 20.68 13.66 -4.06
C ASP A 226 20.41 12.90 -5.37
N SER A 227 19.69 11.78 -5.30
CA SER A 227 19.29 11.00 -6.47
C SER A 227 18.35 11.78 -7.38
N ILE A 228 17.42 12.54 -6.83
CA ILE A 228 16.52 13.42 -7.60
C ILE A 228 17.32 14.55 -8.28
N ALA A 229 18.30 15.13 -7.59
CA ALA A 229 19.15 16.17 -8.15
C ALA A 229 19.95 15.66 -9.37
N LEU A 230 20.46 14.41 -9.31
CA LEU A 230 21.15 13.76 -10.43
C LEU A 230 20.23 13.48 -11.62
N ILE A 231 19.00 13.04 -11.39
CA ILE A 231 18.01 12.80 -12.47
C ILE A 231 17.59 14.12 -13.14
N ASN A 232 17.65 15.23 -12.42
CA ASN A 232 17.19 16.54 -12.86
C ASN A 232 18.28 17.36 -13.58
N SER A 233 19.54 16.89 -13.55
CA SER A 233 20.70 17.51 -14.18
C SER A 233 20.77 17.20 -15.68
#